data_9c7fe56156ee81ad4d2a3dead682ed4f
#
_entry.id   9c7fe56156ee81ad4d2a3dead682ed4f
#
_cell.length_a   1.000
_cell.length_b   1.000
_cell.length_c   1.000
_cell.angle_alpha   90.00
_cell.angle_beta   90.00
_cell.angle_gamma   90.00
#
_symmetry.space_group_name_H-M   'P 1'
#
loop_
_entity.id
_entity.type
_entity.pdbx_description
1 polymer ?
#
loop_
_entity_poly.entity_id
_entity_poly.type
_entity_poly.pdbx_seq_one_letter_code
_entity_poly.pdbx_strand_id
1 'polypeptide(L)'
;MTASSRYQRFTRSEWAALRADTPLTLTEDDLTHLRGLNDRVSLDEVVDIYLPLSRLLNLHIGASQALHDATATFLGTRGARAPYLVGLAGSVAVGKSTTARIMRALLARWPNHPSVDLVATDGFLHPRRELEARGILHRKGFPESYDLRALIAFLSDLKAGQAGVAVPVYSHLTYDIVRDEYQRIDRPDVVIVEGLNILQAGDRPALFASDFFDFTVYVDAEVGHIRQWYIERFFALRKTAFADPSSYFHRYADLSDEDAETVAARLWREINEPNLLENILPTRERAHLILEKGPDHGVQHVRLRKR
;
A
#
# COMPACT_ATOMS: atom_id res chain seq x y z
N MET A 1 -33.69 -13.67 -2.28
CA MET A 1 -32.52 -14.34 -1.65
C MET A 1 -31.39 -13.33 -1.61
N THR A 2 -31.07 -12.76 -0.44
CA THR A 2 -29.92 -11.89 -0.26
C THR A 2 -28.68 -12.74 -0.47
N ALA A 3 -27.92 -12.45 -1.55
CA ALA A 3 -26.65 -13.12 -1.81
C ALA A 3 -25.79 -13.01 -0.54
N SER A 4 -25.35 -14.15 0.01
CA SER A 4 -24.48 -14.18 1.18
C SER A 4 -23.21 -13.38 0.85
N SER A 5 -23.02 -12.24 1.49
CA SER A 5 -21.82 -11.42 1.29
C SER A 5 -20.56 -12.26 1.53
N ARG A 6 -19.58 -12.15 0.63
CA ARG A 6 -18.25 -12.79 0.78
C ARG A 6 -17.48 -12.24 1.97
N TYR A 7 -17.92 -11.10 2.54
CA TYR A 7 -17.30 -10.41 3.65
C TYR A 7 -18.20 -10.41 4.89
N GLN A 8 -17.57 -10.50 6.04
CA GLN A 8 -18.13 -10.07 7.31
C GLN A 8 -17.77 -8.60 7.50
N ARG A 9 -18.79 -7.77 7.76
CA ARG A 9 -18.62 -6.34 8.00
C ARG A 9 -18.65 -6.06 9.49
N PHE A 10 -17.74 -5.20 9.93
CA PHE A 10 -17.61 -4.73 11.30
C PHE A 10 -17.73 -3.21 11.31
N THR A 11 -18.43 -2.67 12.28
CA THR A 11 -18.30 -1.27 12.67
C THR A 11 -16.92 -1.04 13.33
N ARG A 12 -16.49 0.20 13.44
CA ARG A 12 -15.25 0.56 14.13
C ARG A 12 -15.17 -0.03 15.53
N SER A 13 -16.25 0.08 16.32
CA SER A 13 -16.31 -0.43 17.69
C SER A 13 -16.27 -1.98 17.77
N GLU A 14 -17.00 -2.67 16.89
CA GLU A 14 -16.93 -4.14 16.83
C GLU A 14 -15.52 -4.63 16.45
N TRP A 15 -14.86 -3.92 15.51
CA TRP A 15 -13.50 -4.25 15.10
C TRP A 15 -12.50 -3.98 16.22
N ALA A 16 -12.62 -2.83 16.91
CA ALA A 16 -11.76 -2.45 18.03
C ALA A 16 -11.77 -3.48 19.16
N ALA A 17 -12.93 -4.10 19.43
CA ALA A 17 -13.04 -5.16 20.45
C ALA A 17 -12.19 -6.41 20.14
N LEU A 18 -11.83 -6.63 18.87
CA LEU A 18 -11.01 -7.78 18.45
C LEU A 18 -9.52 -7.63 18.76
N ARG A 19 -9.06 -6.47 19.23
CA ARG A 19 -7.65 -6.27 19.61
C ARG A 19 -7.24 -7.16 20.80
N ALA A 20 -8.21 -7.57 21.65
CA ALA A 20 -7.96 -8.23 22.94
C ALA A 20 -6.93 -7.42 23.78
N ASP A 21 -5.96 -8.09 24.40
CA ASP A 21 -4.91 -7.46 25.23
C ASP A 21 -3.70 -6.95 24.43
N THR A 22 -3.82 -6.77 23.09
CA THR A 22 -2.72 -6.24 22.27
C THR A 22 -2.38 -4.82 22.74
N PRO A 23 -1.16 -4.57 23.26
CA PRO A 23 -0.81 -3.28 23.82
C PRO A 23 -0.58 -2.23 22.73
N LEU A 24 -0.94 -0.98 23.05
CA LEU A 24 -0.51 0.16 22.23
C LEU A 24 0.99 0.39 22.47
N THR A 25 1.78 0.18 21.43
CA THR A 25 3.23 0.33 21.48
C THR A 25 3.74 1.56 20.73
N LEU A 26 2.85 2.28 20.03
CA LEU A 26 3.16 3.54 19.34
C LEU A 26 2.86 4.73 20.26
N THR A 27 3.67 5.79 20.14
CA THR A 27 3.48 7.09 20.78
C THR A 27 2.99 8.12 19.77
N GLU A 28 2.55 9.32 20.23
CA GLU A 28 2.24 10.43 19.32
C GLU A 28 3.47 10.89 18.52
N ASP A 29 4.66 10.80 19.09
CA ASP A 29 5.91 11.13 18.41
C ASP A 29 6.17 10.14 17.27
N ASP A 30 6.07 8.82 17.54
CA ASP A 30 6.12 7.80 16.47
C ASP A 30 5.13 8.12 15.35
N LEU A 31 3.90 8.45 15.71
CA LEU A 31 2.81 8.67 14.76
C LEU A 31 3.05 9.91 13.89
N THR A 32 3.66 10.95 14.46
CA THR A 32 4.05 12.16 13.71
C THR A 32 5.01 11.85 12.57
N HIS A 33 5.95 10.91 12.78
CA HIS A 33 6.90 10.46 11.76
C HIS A 33 6.29 9.45 10.75
N LEU A 34 5.22 8.76 11.15
CA LEU A 34 4.55 7.77 10.31
C LEU A 34 3.48 8.37 9.41
N ARG A 35 2.88 9.50 9.77
CA ARG A 35 1.84 10.19 8.99
C ARG A 35 2.38 10.68 7.65
N GLY A 36 1.53 10.63 6.63
CA GLY A 36 1.75 11.36 5.38
C GLY A 36 1.38 12.84 5.54
N LEU A 37 1.75 13.65 4.57
CA LEU A 37 1.60 15.12 4.60
C LEU A 37 0.16 15.58 4.89
N ASN A 38 -0.85 14.82 4.48
CA ASN A 38 -2.27 15.15 4.62
C ASN A 38 -3.09 14.12 5.42
N ASP A 39 -2.41 13.16 6.07
CA ASP A 39 -3.08 12.09 6.80
C ASP A 39 -3.39 12.52 8.24
N ARG A 40 -4.62 12.21 8.71
CA ARG A 40 -5.14 12.61 10.02
C ARG A 40 -5.30 11.43 10.98
N VAL A 41 -4.41 10.44 10.92
CA VAL A 41 -4.48 9.27 11.80
C VAL A 41 -4.14 9.68 13.23
N SER A 42 -5.00 9.33 14.20
CA SER A 42 -4.81 9.53 15.63
C SER A 42 -4.36 8.25 16.34
N LEU A 43 -3.88 8.35 17.59
CA LEU A 43 -3.62 7.15 18.40
C LEU A 43 -4.90 6.34 18.66
N ASP A 44 -6.06 7.00 18.79
CA ASP A 44 -7.34 6.29 18.92
C ASP A 44 -7.63 5.44 17.67
N GLU A 45 -7.33 5.94 16.47
CA GLU A 45 -7.47 5.15 15.27
C GLU A 45 -6.46 3.99 15.22
N VAL A 46 -5.24 4.20 15.73
CA VAL A 46 -4.28 3.09 15.87
C VAL A 46 -4.85 2.01 16.79
N VAL A 47 -5.43 2.40 17.94
CA VAL A 47 -6.03 1.49 18.91
C VAL A 47 -7.22 0.74 18.33
N ASP A 48 -8.12 1.46 17.65
CA ASP A 48 -9.39 0.91 17.19
C ASP A 48 -9.25 0.07 15.91
N ILE A 49 -8.32 0.44 15.02
CA ILE A 49 -8.22 -0.13 13.67
C ILE A 49 -6.95 -0.93 13.47
N TYR A 50 -5.79 -0.33 13.76
CA TYR A 50 -4.52 -0.94 13.37
C TYR A 50 -4.01 -1.98 14.37
N LEU A 51 -4.32 -1.88 15.67
CA LEU A 51 -3.98 -2.92 16.64
C LEU A 51 -4.75 -4.23 16.39
N PRO A 52 -6.09 -4.24 16.18
CA PRO A 52 -6.79 -5.47 15.79
C PRO A 52 -6.26 -6.06 14.48
N LEU A 53 -5.93 -5.21 13.48
CA LEU A 53 -5.34 -5.67 12.22
C LEU A 53 -3.95 -6.29 12.43
N SER A 54 -3.10 -5.64 13.24
CA SER A 54 -1.78 -6.16 13.60
C SER A 54 -1.88 -7.54 14.29
N ARG A 55 -2.83 -7.68 15.23
CA ARG A 55 -3.12 -8.95 15.89
C ARG A 55 -3.59 -10.02 14.91
N LEU A 56 -4.50 -9.68 14.00
CA LEU A 56 -4.95 -10.61 12.97
C LEU A 56 -3.78 -11.11 12.11
N LEU A 57 -2.95 -10.18 11.63
CA LEU A 57 -1.77 -10.52 10.82
C LEU A 57 -0.76 -11.35 11.62
N ASN A 58 -0.51 -11.03 12.90
CA ASN A 58 0.36 -11.84 13.75
C ASN A 58 -0.11 -13.31 13.85
N LEU A 59 -1.42 -13.54 14.01
CA LEU A 59 -2.00 -14.89 14.04
C LEU A 59 -1.82 -15.61 12.69
N HIS A 60 -2.02 -14.92 11.57
CA HIS A 60 -1.82 -15.44 10.22
C HIS A 60 -0.35 -15.80 9.95
N ILE A 61 0.57 -14.90 10.33
CA ILE A 61 2.01 -15.10 10.17
C ILE A 61 2.43 -16.35 10.96
N GLY A 62 2.02 -16.46 12.23
CA GLY A 62 2.33 -17.63 13.07
C GLY A 62 1.81 -18.95 12.47
N ALA A 63 0.58 -18.96 11.96
CA ALA A 63 0.00 -20.13 11.31
C ALA A 63 0.74 -20.49 10.01
N SER A 64 1.14 -19.50 9.19
CA SER A 64 1.92 -19.70 7.97
C SER A 64 3.32 -20.27 8.29
N GLN A 65 3.96 -19.75 9.34
CA GLN A 65 5.25 -20.23 9.81
C GLN A 65 5.17 -21.69 10.27
N ALA A 66 4.15 -22.05 11.05
CA ALA A 66 3.93 -23.42 11.50
C ALA A 66 3.69 -24.39 10.33
N LEU A 67 2.93 -23.95 9.31
CA LEU A 67 2.71 -24.74 8.09
C LEU A 67 4.01 -24.94 7.30
N HIS A 68 4.84 -23.91 7.19
CA HIS A 68 6.15 -24.01 6.55
C HIS A 68 7.04 -25.04 7.27
N ASP A 69 7.11 -24.99 8.60
CA ASP A 69 7.93 -25.88 9.41
C ASP A 69 7.44 -27.34 9.31
N ALA A 70 6.12 -27.56 9.26
CA ALA A 70 5.53 -28.88 9.02
C ALA A 70 5.89 -29.42 7.63
N THR A 71 5.81 -28.57 6.60
CA THR A 71 6.18 -28.94 5.23
C THR A 71 7.67 -29.25 5.11
N ALA A 72 8.53 -28.42 5.70
CA ALA A 72 9.98 -28.65 5.75
C ALA A 72 10.34 -29.98 6.45
N THR A 73 9.65 -30.30 7.56
CA THR A 73 9.79 -31.57 8.28
C THR A 73 9.40 -32.76 7.39
N PHE A 74 8.27 -32.65 6.67
CA PHE A 74 7.81 -33.71 5.76
C PHE A 74 8.82 -33.98 4.62
N LEU A 75 9.36 -32.87 4.04
CA LEU A 75 10.32 -32.94 2.92
C LEU A 75 11.75 -33.30 3.37
N GLY A 76 12.05 -33.29 4.67
CA GLY A 76 13.42 -33.44 5.18
C GLY A 76 14.36 -32.30 4.79
N THR A 77 13.81 -31.11 4.48
CA THR A 77 14.57 -29.94 4.04
C THR A 77 14.72 -28.92 5.15
N ARG A 78 15.86 -28.18 5.13
CA ARG A 78 16.09 -27.00 5.99
C ARG A 78 16.27 -25.78 5.08
N GLY A 79 15.23 -25.46 4.30
CA GLY A 79 15.25 -24.29 3.43
C GLY A 79 15.16 -22.98 4.22
N ALA A 80 15.63 -21.88 3.61
CA ALA A 80 15.37 -20.55 4.13
C ALA A 80 13.86 -20.28 4.14
N ARG A 81 13.36 -19.73 5.25
CA ARG A 81 11.94 -19.37 5.37
C ARG A 81 11.65 -18.19 4.40
N ALA A 82 10.62 -18.35 3.57
CA ALA A 82 10.11 -17.25 2.77
C ALA A 82 9.39 -16.22 3.67
N PRO A 83 9.51 -14.91 3.40
CA PRO A 83 8.78 -13.90 4.14
C PRO A 83 7.26 -14.03 3.95
N TYR A 84 6.50 -13.60 4.96
CA TYR A 84 5.06 -13.42 4.84
C TYR A 84 4.78 -12.13 4.06
N LEU A 85 4.12 -12.22 2.91
CA LEU A 85 3.88 -11.08 2.03
C LEU A 85 2.49 -10.48 2.28
N VAL A 86 2.47 -9.20 2.68
CA VAL A 86 1.24 -8.41 2.85
C VAL A 86 1.13 -7.41 1.71
N GLY A 87 0.10 -7.54 0.87
CA GLY A 87 -0.20 -6.58 -0.18
C GLY A 87 -1.14 -5.48 0.33
N LEU A 88 -0.83 -4.21 0.08
CA LEU A 88 -1.64 -3.07 0.48
C LEU A 88 -2.02 -2.23 -0.72
N ALA A 89 -3.29 -2.29 -1.11
CA ALA A 89 -3.87 -1.66 -2.28
C ALA A 89 -4.80 -0.48 -1.94
N GLY A 90 -5.19 0.29 -2.94
CA GLY A 90 -6.12 1.42 -2.84
C GLY A 90 -5.72 2.57 -3.75
N SER A 91 -6.54 3.62 -3.83
CA SER A 91 -6.32 4.78 -4.70
C SER A 91 -5.16 5.67 -4.25
N VAL A 92 -4.75 6.59 -5.12
CA VAL A 92 -3.93 7.73 -4.73
C VAL A 92 -4.65 8.56 -3.64
N ALA A 93 -3.90 9.17 -2.75
CA ALA A 93 -4.40 10.02 -1.65
C ALA A 93 -5.33 9.34 -0.60
N VAL A 94 -5.59 8.04 -0.69
CA VAL A 94 -6.46 7.33 0.27
C VAL A 94 -5.74 7.00 1.60
N GLY A 95 -4.41 7.17 1.69
CA GLY A 95 -3.62 6.90 2.90
C GLY A 95 -2.96 5.52 2.96
N LYS A 96 -2.74 4.84 1.81
CA LYS A 96 -2.02 3.55 1.74
C LYS A 96 -0.66 3.59 2.44
N SER A 97 0.19 4.52 2.03
CA SER A 97 1.58 4.60 2.53
C SER A 97 1.64 4.85 4.04
N THR A 98 0.71 5.62 4.60
CA THR A 98 0.58 5.82 6.05
C THR A 98 0.13 4.55 6.74
N THR A 99 -0.90 3.86 6.20
CA THR A 99 -1.33 2.54 6.67
C THR A 99 -0.17 1.54 6.65
N ALA A 100 0.61 1.50 5.56
CA ALA A 100 1.76 0.60 5.43
C ALA A 100 2.87 0.89 6.48
N ARG A 101 3.20 2.17 6.70
CA ARG A 101 4.20 2.57 7.72
C ARG A 101 3.75 2.24 9.14
N ILE A 102 2.48 2.50 9.48
CA ILE A 102 1.91 2.14 10.79
C ILE A 102 1.94 0.63 10.98
N MET A 103 1.48 -0.13 9.97
CA MET A 103 1.50 -1.59 10.04
C MET A 103 2.92 -2.16 10.16
N ARG A 104 3.89 -1.62 9.43
CA ARG A 104 5.31 -1.99 9.59
C ARG A 104 5.78 -1.76 11.04
N ALA A 105 5.50 -0.58 11.59
CA ALA A 105 5.90 -0.24 12.95
C ALA A 105 5.24 -1.14 14.02
N LEU A 106 3.96 -1.48 13.86
CA LEU A 106 3.25 -2.37 14.77
C LEU A 106 3.73 -3.83 14.64
N LEU A 107 3.88 -4.33 13.42
CA LEU A 107 4.30 -5.72 13.18
C LEU A 107 5.73 -5.96 13.65
N ALA A 108 6.64 -5.01 13.47
CA ALA A 108 8.02 -5.11 13.94
C ALA A 108 8.17 -5.20 15.48
N ARG A 109 7.10 -4.91 16.23
CA ARG A 109 7.08 -5.00 17.69
C ARG A 109 6.60 -6.35 18.24
N TRP A 110 6.22 -7.27 17.36
CA TRP A 110 5.89 -8.65 17.75
C TRP A 110 7.18 -9.48 17.86
N PRO A 111 7.42 -10.18 19.02
CA PRO A 111 8.70 -10.86 19.27
C PRO A 111 9.03 -11.99 18.28
N ASN A 112 8.01 -12.58 17.66
CA ASN A 112 8.14 -13.74 16.77
C ASN A 112 8.41 -13.39 15.31
N HIS A 113 8.38 -12.09 14.93
CA HIS A 113 8.69 -11.60 13.59
C HIS A 113 9.13 -10.13 13.60
N PRO A 114 10.28 -9.81 14.23
CA PRO A 114 10.72 -8.43 14.41
C PRO A 114 11.22 -7.76 13.13
N SER A 115 11.55 -8.53 12.08
CA SER A 115 12.08 -8.02 10.82
C SER A 115 10.97 -7.78 9.81
N VAL A 116 10.61 -6.51 9.59
CA VAL A 116 9.52 -6.11 8.70
C VAL A 116 9.99 -5.05 7.71
N ASP A 117 10.01 -5.39 6.43
CA ASP A 117 10.32 -4.46 5.35
C ASP A 117 9.06 -3.90 4.69
N LEU A 118 9.21 -2.70 4.12
CA LEU A 118 8.16 -2.00 3.37
C LEU A 118 8.71 -1.64 1.99
N VAL A 119 7.96 -2.01 0.95
CA VAL A 119 8.28 -1.76 -0.45
C VAL A 119 7.11 -1.05 -1.12
N ALA A 120 7.37 0.06 -1.80
CA ALA A 120 6.41 0.72 -2.69
C ALA A 120 6.58 0.21 -4.12
N THR A 121 5.47 -0.12 -4.79
CA THR A 121 5.52 -0.57 -6.20
C THR A 121 5.94 0.54 -7.17
N ASP A 122 6.02 1.78 -6.72
CA ASP A 122 6.51 2.89 -7.54
C ASP A 122 7.96 2.67 -8.01
N GLY A 123 8.76 1.87 -7.28
CA GLY A 123 10.07 1.40 -7.73
C GLY A 123 10.06 0.56 -9.01
N PHE A 124 8.91 0.01 -9.38
CA PHE A 124 8.71 -0.77 -10.61
C PHE A 124 8.02 0.03 -11.71
N LEU A 125 7.87 1.35 -11.58
CA LEU A 125 7.48 2.21 -12.70
C LEU A 125 8.59 2.24 -13.75
N HIS A 126 8.22 2.27 -15.02
CA HIS A 126 9.20 2.56 -16.07
C HIS A 126 9.80 3.95 -15.88
N PRO A 127 11.11 4.14 -16.13
CA PRO A 127 11.74 5.45 -16.06
C PRO A 127 11.01 6.49 -16.93
N ARG A 128 10.97 7.75 -16.45
CA ARG A 128 10.27 8.83 -17.15
C ARG A 128 10.62 8.94 -18.62
N ARG A 129 11.91 8.85 -18.99
CA ARG A 129 12.39 8.86 -20.37
C ARG A 129 11.73 7.79 -21.24
N GLU A 130 11.44 6.63 -20.67
CA GLU A 130 10.80 5.52 -21.38
C GLU A 130 9.29 5.79 -21.55
N LEU A 131 8.62 6.30 -20.52
CA LEU A 131 7.21 6.70 -20.60
C LEU A 131 7.02 7.85 -21.61
N GLU A 132 7.97 8.80 -21.68
CA GLU A 132 8.00 9.88 -22.69
C GLU A 132 8.17 9.29 -24.11
N ALA A 133 9.14 8.40 -24.30
CA ALA A 133 9.39 7.76 -25.60
C ALA A 133 8.18 6.93 -26.08
N ARG A 134 7.44 6.31 -25.16
CA ARG A 134 6.19 5.58 -25.44
C ARG A 134 4.96 6.50 -25.59
N GLY A 135 5.07 7.79 -25.32
CA GLY A 135 3.96 8.76 -25.36
C GLY A 135 2.93 8.57 -24.23
N ILE A 136 3.26 7.83 -23.16
CA ILE A 136 2.33 7.47 -22.06
C ILE A 136 2.70 8.08 -20.70
N LEU A 137 3.53 9.13 -20.66
CA LEU A 137 3.88 9.78 -19.40
C LEU A 137 2.64 10.29 -18.63
N HIS A 138 1.62 10.75 -19.34
CA HIS A 138 0.34 11.19 -18.77
C HIS A 138 -0.46 10.03 -18.11
N ARG A 139 -0.13 8.79 -18.42
CA ARG A 139 -0.73 7.57 -17.84
C ARG A 139 0.16 6.93 -16.77
N LYS A 140 1.10 7.69 -16.20
CA LYS A 140 1.91 7.21 -15.09
C LYS A 140 1.04 6.86 -13.88
N GLY A 141 1.21 5.65 -13.32
CA GLY A 141 0.34 5.07 -12.31
C GLY A 141 -0.74 4.12 -12.88
N PHE A 142 -0.96 4.12 -14.21
CA PHE A 142 -1.78 3.10 -14.88
C PHE A 142 -0.99 1.79 -15.06
N PRO A 143 -1.66 0.64 -15.28
CA PRO A 143 -1.00 -0.65 -15.39
C PRO A 143 0.16 -0.70 -16.38
N GLU A 144 0.01 -0.07 -17.55
CA GLU A 144 1.01 -0.06 -18.63
C GLU A 144 2.25 0.77 -18.32
N SER A 145 2.22 1.58 -17.25
CA SER A 145 3.37 2.36 -16.79
C SER A 145 4.34 1.58 -15.89
N TYR A 146 3.99 0.36 -15.51
CA TYR A 146 4.79 -0.49 -14.64
C TYR A 146 5.53 -1.60 -15.39
N ASP A 147 6.75 -1.88 -14.97
CA ASP A 147 7.45 -3.13 -15.33
C ASP A 147 6.91 -4.28 -14.45
N LEU A 148 5.79 -4.85 -14.89
CA LEU A 148 5.15 -5.98 -14.19
C LEU A 148 6.04 -7.23 -14.17
N ARG A 149 6.96 -7.40 -15.14
CA ARG A 149 7.89 -8.54 -15.16
C ARG A 149 8.89 -8.41 -14.02
N ALA A 150 9.47 -7.21 -13.83
CA ALA A 150 10.37 -6.96 -12.73
C ALA A 150 9.67 -7.10 -11.37
N LEU A 151 8.43 -6.61 -11.23
CA LEU A 151 7.64 -6.78 -10.00
C LEU A 151 7.37 -8.26 -9.70
N ILE A 152 6.95 -9.07 -10.69
CA ILE A 152 6.70 -10.51 -10.52
C ILE A 152 8.00 -11.24 -10.18
N ALA A 153 9.11 -10.93 -10.85
CA ALA A 153 10.41 -11.51 -10.54
C ALA A 153 10.83 -11.20 -9.09
N PHE A 154 10.70 -9.95 -8.66
CA PHE A 154 10.95 -9.54 -7.28
C PHE A 154 10.11 -10.34 -6.26
N LEU A 155 8.81 -10.47 -6.48
CA LEU A 155 7.92 -11.22 -5.58
C LEU A 155 8.25 -12.72 -5.58
N SER A 156 8.64 -13.28 -6.72
CA SER A 156 9.09 -14.67 -6.85
C SER A 156 10.38 -14.92 -6.07
N ASP A 157 11.36 -14.01 -6.17
CA ASP A 157 12.63 -14.10 -5.45
C ASP A 157 12.42 -14.03 -3.94
N LEU A 158 11.52 -13.17 -3.45
CA LEU A 158 11.12 -13.13 -2.04
C LEU A 158 10.50 -14.47 -1.60
N LYS A 159 9.57 -15.02 -2.38
CA LYS A 159 8.93 -16.30 -2.07
C LYS A 159 9.89 -17.50 -2.16
N ALA A 160 10.95 -17.38 -2.95
CA ALA A 160 12.06 -18.33 -2.98
C ALA A 160 13.02 -18.21 -1.78
N GLY A 161 12.81 -17.23 -0.88
CA GLY A 161 13.68 -16.97 0.27
C GLY A 161 15.07 -16.43 -0.11
N GLN A 162 15.21 -15.78 -1.27
CA GLN A 162 16.47 -15.19 -1.70
C GLN A 162 16.88 -14.05 -0.76
N ALA A 163 18.19 -13.90 -0.55
CA ALA A 163 18.78 -12.82 0.23
C ALA A 163 19.13 -11.63 -0.66
N GLY A 164 19.08 -10.41 -0.09
CA GLY A 164 19.56 -9.21 -0.77
C GLY A 164 18.80 -8.84 -2.04
N VAL A 165 17.49 -9.19 -2.12
CA VAL A 165 16.66 -8.85 -3.28
C VAL A 165 16.56 -7.34 -3.41
N ALA A 166 16.85 -6.80 -4.60
CA ALA A 166 16.95 -5.37 -4.84
C ALA A 166 15.64 -4.79 -5.43
N VAL A 167 15.23 -3.63 -4.93
CA VAL A 167 14.11 -2.84 -5.46
C VAL A 167 14.63 -1.46 -5.85
N PRO A 168 14.38 -0.97 -7.08
CA PRO A 168 14.77 0.39 -7.45
C PRO A 168 14.09 1.44 -6.55
N VAL A 169 14.82 2.48 -6.20
CA VAL A 169 14.28 3.60 -5.42
C VAL A 169 13.56 4.57 -6.34
N TYR A 170 12.33 4.95 -5.95
CA TYR A 170 11.55 5.98 -6.63
C TYR A 170 11.57 7.28 -5.84
N SER A 171 11.79 8.40 -6.52
CA SER A 171 11.74 9.74 -5.93
C SER A 171 10.49 10.48 -6.38
N HIS A 172 9.60 10.80 -5.44
CA HIS A 172 8.47 11.67 -5.69
C HIS A 172 8.89 13.11 -6.02
N LEU A 173 10.07 13.55 -5.56
CA LEU A 173 10.61 14.88 -5.83
C LEU A 173 10.97 15.03 -7.31
N THR A 174 11.78 14.10 -7.83
CA THR A 174 12.18 14.11 -9.24
C THR A 174 11.16 13.45 -10.17
N TYR A 175 10.13 12.83 -9.59
CA TYR A 175 9.07 12.09 -10.29
C TYR A 175 9.64 10.99 -11.18
N ASP A 176 10.71 10.30 -10.72
CA ASP A 176 11.39 9.26 -11.50
C ASP A 176 12.08 8.23 -10.61
N ILE A 177 12.51 7.11 -11.21
CA ILE A 177 13.44 6.16 -10.59
C ILE A 177 14.77 6.84 -10.36
N VAL A 178 15.32 6.71 -9.14
CA VAL A 178 16.65 7.22 -8.81
C VAL A 178 17.70 6.28 -9.41
N ARG A 179 18.57 6.86 -10.22
CA ARG A 179 19.57 6.06 -10.94
C ARG A 179 20.54 5.41 -9.97
N ASP A 180 20.78 4.11 -10.16
CA ASP A 180 21.75 3.31 -9.41
C ASP A 180 21.50 3.23 -7.89
N GLU A 181 20.27 3.61 -7.44
CA GLU A 181 19.85 3.43 -6.06
C GLU A 181 18.85 2.29 -5.91
N TYR A 182 19.08 1.43 -4.90
CA TYR A 182 18.27 0.25 -4.62
C TYR A 182 18.05 0.07 -3.12
N GLN A 183 16.82 -0.18 -2.72
CA GLN A 183 16.51 -0.75 -1.44
C GLN A 183 16.84 -2.26 -1.50
N ARG A 184 17.56 -2.78 -0.50
CA ARG A 184 17.86 -4.21 -0.40
C ARG A 184 16.97 -4.86 0.67
N ILE A 185 16.34 -5.94 0.29
CA ILE A 185 15.47 -6.76 1.14
C ILE A 185 16.25 -8.03 1.48
N ASP A 186 16.62 -8.19 2.76
CA ASP A 186 17.51 -9.28 3.18
C ASP A 186 16.80 -10.23 4.15
N ARG A 187 15.95 -11.12 3.62
CA ARG A 187 15.23 -12.18 4.35
C ARG A 187 14.49 -11.69 5.60
N PRO A 188 13.62 -10.69 5.47
CA PRO A 188 12.77 -10.29 6.59
C PRO A 188 11.72 -11.37 6.90
N ASP A 189 11.12 -11.31 8.08
CA ASP A 189 9.99 -12.16 8.44
C ASP A 189 8.73 -11.79 7.66
N VAL A 190 8.55 -10.48 7.43
CA VAL A 190 7.38 -9.92 6.75
C VAL A 190 7.81 -8.85 5.74
N VAL A 191 7.20 -8.85 4.55
CA VAL A 191 7.31 -7.74 3.61
C VAL A 191 5.92 -7.17 3.34
N ILE A 192 5.75 -5.88 3.60
CA ILE A 192 4.58 -5.14 3.18
C ILE A 192 4.89 -4.53 1.81
N VAL A 193 4.09 -4.86 0.80
CA VAL A 193 4.22 -4.25 -0.54
C VAL A 193 2.99 -3.38 -0.78
N GLU A 194 3.19 -2.08 -0.97
CA GLU A 194 2.11 -1.14 -1.19
C GLU A 194 2.10 -0.60 -2.62
N GLY A 195 0.90 -0.41 -3.19
CA GLY A 195 0.78 0.19 -4.51
C GLY A 195 -0.63 0.19 -5.09
N LEU A 196 -0.76 0.82 -6.25
CA LEU A 196 -2.03 0.93 -6.98
C LEU A 196 -2.39 -0.39 -7.67
N ASN A 197 -1.39 -1.18 -8.07
CA ASN A 197 -1.49 -2.34 -8.95
C ASN A 197 -1.40 -3.70 -8.22
N ILE A 198 -1.40 -3.72 -6.89
CA ILE A 198 -1.21 -4.92 -6.06
C ILE A 198 -2.25 -6.01 -6.35
N LEU A 199 -3.50 -5.64 -6.57
CA LEU A 199 -4.61 -6.57 -6.76
C LEU A 199 -5.04 -6.72 -8.22
N GLN A 200 -4.32 -6.12 -9.16
CA GLN A 200 -4.67 -6.23 -10.57
C GLN A 200 -4.59 -7.67 -11.06
N ALA A 201 -5.51 -7.99 -11.98
CA ALA A 201 -5.56 -9.21 -12.75
C ALA A 201 -5.64 -8.82 -14.22
N GLY A 202 -5.04 -9.59 -15.11
CA GLY A 202 -5.11 -9.38 -16.54
C GLY A 202 -5.98 -10.43 -17.23
N ASP A 203 -6.23 -10.23 -18.53
CA ASP A 203 -7.03 -11.13 -19.37
C ASP A 203 -6.25 -12.37 -19.84
N ARG A 204 -4.98 -12.49 -19.52
CA ARG A 204 -4.12 -13.61 -19.95
C ARG A 204 -3.81 -14.54 -18.79
N PRO A 205 -3.76 -15.87 -18.97
CA PRO A 205 -3.34 -16.83 -17.96
C PRO A 205 -1.85 -16.67 -17.67
N ALA A 206 -1.50 -15.72 -16.84
CA ALA A 206 -0.16 -15.46 -16.35
C ALA A 206 -0.22 -15.25 -14.84
N LEU A 207 0.91 -15.39 -14.15
CA LEU A 207 1.04 -15.04 -12.74
C LEU A 207 0.76 -13.55 -12.56
N PHE A 208 -0.05 -13.23 -11.55
CA PHE A 208 -0.33 -11.86 -11.13
C PHE A 208 0.41 -11.55 -9.85
N ALA A 209 0.71 -10.28 -9.61
CA ALA A 209 1.28 -9.85 -8.34
C ALA A 209 0.43 -10.31 -7.15
N SER A 210 -0.91 -10.32 -7.29
CA SER A 210 -1.84 -10.77 -6.25
C SER A 210 -1.67 -12.23 -5.83
N ASP A 211 -1.08 -13.08 -6.68
CA ASP A 211 -0.92 -14.52 -6.39
C ASP A 211 0.20 -14.79 -5.37
N PHE A 212 1.09 -13.84 -5.17
CA PHE A 212 2.21 -13.95 -4.23
C PHE A 212 1.87 -13.52 -2.80
N PHE A 213 0.78 -12.77 -2.60
CA PHE A 213 0.46 -12.25 -1.27
C PHE A 213 -0.27 -13.26 -0.40
N ASP A 214 0.23 -13.45 0.81
CA ASP A 214 -0.41 -14.28 1.83
C ASP A 214 -1.65 -13.58 2.43
N PHE A 215 -1.60 -12.26 2.51
CA PHE A 215 -2.71 -11.43 2.94
C PHE A 215 -2.75 -10.10 2.19
N THR A 216 -3.95 -9.61 1.89
CA THR A 216 -4.12 -8.35 1.18
C THR A 216 -5.12 -7.44 1.87
N VAL A 217 -4.77 -6.17 1.96
CA VAL A 217 -5.60 -5.09 2.51
C VAL A 217 -5.90 -4.09 1.40
N TYR A 218 -7.14 -3.67 1.28
CA TYR A 218 -7.55 -2.57 0.41
C TYR A 218 -8.02 -1.39 1.26
N VAL A 219 -7.44 -0.22 1.06
CA VAL A 219 -7.88 1.02 1.70
C VAL A 219 -8.88 1.70 0.75
N ASP A 220 -10.13 1.80 1.19
CA ASP A 220 -11.27 2.27 0.42
C ASP A 220 -11.83 3.57 0.97
N ALA A 221 -12.40 4.38 0.09
CA ALA A 221 -13.24 5.52 0.44
C ALA A 221 -14.16 5.86 -0.74
N GLU A 222 -15.18 6.66 -0.50
CA GLU A 222 -16.00 7.21 -1.58
C GLU A 222 -15.17 8.09 -2.53
N VAL A 223 -15.43 7.98 -3.83
CA VAL A 223 -14.66 8.68 -4.88
C VAL A 223 -14.62 10.19 -4.64
N GLY A 224 -15.74 10.77 -4.17
CA GLY A 224 -15.82 12.19 -3.83
C GLY A 224 -14.88 12.60 -2.70
N HIS A 225 -14.74 11.77 -1.66
CA HIS A 225 -13.80 12.02 -0.56
C HIS A 225 -12.35 11.92 -1.05
N ILE A 226 -12.02 10.89 -1.85
CA ILE A 226 -10.66 10.72 -2.40
C ILE A 226 -10.28 11.92 -3.28
N ARG A 227 -11.23 12.43 -4.11
CA ARG A 227 -11.03 13.64 -4.91
C ARG A 227 -10.70 14.85 -4.04
N GLN A 228 -11.47 15.06 -2.97
CA GLN A 228 -11.24 16.17 -2.04
C GLN A 228 -9.84 16.05 -1.40
N TRP A 229 -9.49 14.88 -0.89
CA TRP A 229 -8.17 14.63 -0.27
C TRP A 229 -7.02 14.78 -1.25
N TYR A 230 -7.22 14.42 -2.52
CA TYR A 230 -6.23 14.64 -3.56
C TYR A 230 -5.97 16.14 -3.80
N ILE A 231 -7.03 16.95 -3.86
CA ILE A 231 -6.92 18.41 -4.01
C ILE A 231 -6.24 19.02 -2.78
N GLU A 232 -6.66 18.66 -1.56
CA GLU A 232 -6.04 19.13 -0.31
C GLU A 232 -4.54 18.78 -0.27
N ARG A 233 -4.19 17.54 -0.66
CA ARG A 233 -2.80 17.11 -0.76
C ARG A 233 -2.01 17.91 -1.80
N PHE A 234 -2.60 18.26 -2.94
CA PHE A 234 -1.97 19.10 -3.96
C PHE A 234 -1.62 20.48 -3.38
N PHE A 235 -2.54 21.09 -2.63
CA PHE A 235 -2.29 22.37 -1.95
C PHE A 235 -1.16 22.25 -0.89
N ALA A 236 -1.14 21.18 -0.12
CA ALA A 236 -0.08 20.95 0.85
C ALA A 236 1.29 20.76 0.17
N LEU A 237 1.35 19.97 -0.92
CA LEU A 237 2.56 19.76 -1.71
C LEU A 237 3.05 21.05 -2.38
N ARG A 238 2.15 21.91 -2.86
CA ARG A 238 2.51 23.22 -3.42
C ARG A 238 3.32 24.06 -2.44
N LYS A 239 2.94 24.05 -1.17
CA LYS A 239 3.60 24.79 -0.09
C LYS A 239 4.88 24.14 0.43
N THR A 240 5.16 22.90 0.04
CA THR A 240 6.29 22.10 0.55
C THR A 240 7.15 21.54 -0.58
N ALA A 241 6.91 20.30 -1.01
CA ALA A 241 7.74 19.62 -1.99
C ALA A 241 7.78 20.29 -3.38
N PHE A 242 6.72 20.98 -3.80
CA PHE A 242 6.75 21.70 -5.09
C PHE A 242 7.52 23.04 -5.01
N ALA A 243 7.68 23.61 -3.80
CA ALA A 243 8.49 24.81 -3.59
C ALA A 243 9.99 24.54 -3.76
N ASP A 244 10.43 23.28 -3.69
CA ASP A 244 11.81 22.90 -3.96
C ASP A 244 12.11 23.09 -5.47
N PRO A 245 13.16 23.89 -5.84
CA PRO A 245 13.52 24.10 -7.23
C PRO A 245 13.90 22.83 -7.99
N SER A 246 14.33 21.77 -7.31
CA SER A 246 14.65 20.47 -7.90
C SER A 246 13.40 19.60 -8.16
N SER A 247 12.22 20.03 -7.69
CA SER A 247 10.98 19.30 -7.89
C SER A 247 10.55 19.28 -9.33
N TYR A 248 10.20 18.11 -9.85
CA TYR A 248 9.54 17.98 -11.15
C TYR A 248 8.26 18.83 -11.25
N PHE A 249 7.59 19.05 -10.13
CA PHE A 249 6.36 19.80 -10.02
C PHE A 249 6.56 21.26 -9.61
N HIS A 250 7.81 21.76 -9.59
CA HIS A 250 8.13 23.14 -9.19
C HIS A 250 7.30 24.19 -9.96
N ARG A 251 6.97 23.92 -11.23
CA ARG A 251 6.09 24.76 -12.06
C ARG A 251 4.70 25.06 -11.45
N TYR A 252 4.29 24.33 -10.42
CA TYR A 252 3.02 24.54 -9.71
C TYR A 252 3.20 25.32 -8.40
N ALA A 253 4.42 25.63 -7.99
CA ALA A 253 4.69 26.31 -6.72
C ALA A 253 4.06 27.70 -6.64
N ASP A 254 4.15 28.47 -7.73
CA ASP A 254 3.73 29.89 -7.81
C ASP A 254 2.29 30.08 -8.32
N LEU A 255 1.51 29.00 -8.48
CA LEU A 255 0.11 29.13 -8.89
C LEU A 255 -0.71 29.87 -7.83
N SER A 256 -1.67 30.67 -8.24
CA SER A 256 -2.73 31.16 -7.35
C SER A 256 -3.53 29.98 -6.76
N ASP A 257 -4.29 30.23 -5.71
CA ASP A 257 -5.14 29.17 -5.13
C ASP A 257 -6.21 28.71 -6.14
N GLU A 258 -6.78 29.62 -6.91
CA GLU A 258 -7.77 29.32 -7.95
C GLU A 258 -7.17 28.48 -9.10
N ASP A 259 -5.98 28.86 -9.59
CA ASP A 259 -5.29 28.08 -10.62
C ASP A 259 -4.86 26.71 -10.10
N ALA A 260 -4.39 26.63 -8.86
CA ALA A 260 -3.98 25.38 -8.22
C ALA A 260 -5.15 24.41 -8.08
N GLU A 261 -6.33 24.91 -7.67
CA GLU A 261 -7.55 24.08 -7.60
C GLU A 261 -7.95 23.60 -9.00
N THR A 262 -7.94 24.49 -9.98
CA THR A 262 -8.25 24.16 -11.38
C THR A 262 -7.32 23.07 -11.91
N VAL A 263 -6.01 23.19 -11.69
CA VAL A 263 -5.01 22.21 -12.11
C VAL A 263 -5.21 20.88 -11.38
N ALA A 264 -5.38 20.91 -10.05
CA ALA A 264 -5.57 19.69 -9.26
C ALA A 264 -6.86 18.95 -9.67
N ALA A 265 -7.97 19.69 -9.86
CA ALA A 265 -9.24 19.11 -10.29
C ALA A 265 -9.15 18.52 -11.72
N ARG A 266 -8.39 19.13 -12.61
CA ARG A 266 -8.13 18.62 -13.96
C ARG A 266 -7.30 17.33 -13.90
N LEU A 267 -6.18 17.29 -13.16
CA LEU A 267 -5.34 16.11 -13.01
C LEU A 267 -6.11 14.95 -12.37
N TRP A 268 -7.02 15.25 -11.44
CA TRP A 268 -7.92 14.24 -10.88
C TRP A 268 -8.80 13.65 -11.98
N ARG A 269 -9.58 14.50 -12.67
CA ARG A 269 -10.56 14.08 -13.68
C ARG A 269 -9.95 13.36 -14.88
N GLU A 270 -8.75 13.79 -15.32
CA GLU A 270 -8.13 13.26 -16.54
C GLU A 270 -7.22 12.04 -16.30
N ILE A 271 -6.70 11.88 -15.08
CA ILE A 271 -5.71 10.84 -14.78
C ILE A 271 -6.16 9.96 -13.61
N ASN A 272 -6.36 10.53 -12.41
CA ASN A 272 -6.52 9.72 -11.21
C ASN A 272 -7.88 9.03 -11.13
N GLU A 273 -8.96 9.73 -11.48
CA GLU A 273 -10.30 9.17 -11.45
C GLU A 273 -10.50 8.06 -12.49
N PRO A 274 -10.10 8.21 -13.77
CA PRO A 274 -10.12 7.10 -14.73
C PRO A 274 -9.31 5.90 -14.25
N ASN A 275 -8.10 6.10 -13.75
CA ASN A 275 -7.29 5.00 -13.23
C ASN A 275 -7.96 4.31 -12.02
N LEU A 276 -8.56 5.09 -11.12
CA LEU A 276 -9.32 4.55 -10.00
C LEU A 276 -10.48 3.68 -10.48
N LEU A 277 -11.32 4.20 -11.37
CA LEU A 277 -12.55 3.54 -11.78
C LEU A 277 -12.30 2.33 -12.68
N GLU A 278 -11.30 2.41 -13.57
CA GLU A 278 -11.01 1.37 -14.56
C GLU A 278 -10.09 0.26 -14.01
N ASN A 279 -9.10 0.61 -13.18
CA ASN A 279 -8.01 -0.31 -12.84
C ASN A 279 -7.92 -0.65 -11.34
N ILE A 280 -8.31 0.24 -10.43
CA ILE A 280 -8.07 0.05 -9.00
C ILE A 280 -9.34 -0.43 -8.29
N LEU A 281 -10.43 0.32 -8.41
CA LEU A 281 -11.70 0.02 -7.72
C LEU A 281 -12.28 -1.36 -8.07
N PRO A 282 -12.23 -1.84 -9.33
CA PRO A 282 -12.72 -3.19 -9.68
C PRO A 282 -11.97 -4.31 -8.95
N THR A 283 -10.75 -4.07 -8.47
CA THR A 283 -9.94 -5.07 -7.76
C THR A 283 -10.26 -5.17 -6.26
N ARG A 284 -11.03 -4.23 -5.72
CA ARG A 284 -11.36 -4.15 -4.29
C ARG A 284 -11.86 -5.46 -3.68
N GLU A 285 -12.79 -6.12 -4.35
CA GLU A 285 -13.40 -7.37 -3.89
C GLU A 285 -12.44 -8.60 -3.98
N ARG A 286 -11.20 -8.40 -4.40
CA ARG A 286 -10.13 -9.42 -4.36
C ARG A 286 -9.36 -9.39 -3.04
N ALA A 287 -9.43 -8.30 -2.28
CA ALA A 287 -8.74 -8.16 -1.00
C ALA A 287 -9.25 -9.15 0.06
N HIS A 288 -8.36 -9.51 0.99
CA HIS A 288 -8.75 -10.28 2.19
C HIS A 288 -9.44 -9.38 3.22
N LEU A 289 -9.04 -8.11 3.29
CA LEU A 289 -9.60 -7.12 4.20
C LEU A 289 -9.75 -5.77 3.49
N ILE A 290 -10.85 -5.06 3.76
CA ILE A 290 -11.11 -3.72 3.24
C ILE A 290 -11.31 -2.78 4.42
N LEU A 291 -10.56 -1.68 4.45
CA LEU A 291 -10.70 -0.58 5.38
C LEU A 291 -11.53 0.52 4.70
N GLU A 292 -12.78 0.71 5.13
CA GLU A 292 -13.70 1.73 4.57
C GLU A 292 -13.55 3.03 5.38
N LYS A 293 -12.97 4.06 4.75
CA LYS A 293 -12.74 5.39 5.36
C LYS A 293 -13.93 6.33 5.14
N GLY A 294 -14.22 7.11 6.16
CA GLY A 294 -15.19 8.21 6.11
C GLY A 294 -14.60 9.54 5.65
N PRO A 295 -15.43 10.60 5.55
CA PRO A 295 -15.00 11.91 5.05
C PRO A 295 -13.90 12.58 5.89
N ASP A 296 -13.78 12.20 7.16
CA ASP A 296 -12.80 12.67 8.14
C ASP A 296 -11.44 11.96 8.04
N HIS A 297 -11.18 11.17 7.01
CA HIS A 297 -10.06 10.26 6.80
C HIS A 297 -10.03 9.06 7.76
N GLY A 298 -10.88 8.98 8.77
CA GLY A 298 -10.94 7.88 9.72
C GLY A 298 -11.60 6.63 9.13
N VAL A 299 -11.13 5.43 9.52
CA VAL A 299 -11.78 4.17 9.17
C VAL A 299 -13.06 4.00 9.97
N GLN A 300 -14.18 3.86 9.27
CA GLN A 300 -15.52 3.72 9.86
C GLN A 300 -15.98 2.27 9.92
N HIS A 301 -15.60 1.46 8.90
CA HIS A 301 -15.95 0.06 8.83
C HIS A 301 -14.76 -0.77 8.34
N VAL A 302 -14.76 -2.03 8.76
CA VAL A 302 -13.82 -3.03 8.28
C VAL A 302 -14.59 -4.20 7.70
N ARG A 303 -14.18 -4.66 6.51
CA ARG A 303 -14.75 -5.86 5.88
C ARG A 303 -13.69 -6.94 5.81
N LEU A 304 -13.91 -8.07 6.47
CA LEU A 304 -13.02 -9.22 6.44
C LEU A 304 -13.63 -10.33 5.59
N ARG A 305 -12.87 -10.84 4.60
CA ARG A 305 -13.34 -11.92 3.72
C ARG A 305 -13.52 -13.21 4.52
N LYS A 306 -14.68 -13.82 4.38
CA LYS A 306 -14.99 -15.15 4.94
C LYS A 306 -14.10 -16.20 4.24
N ARG A 307 -13.61 -17.16 5.01
CA ARG A 307 -12.88 -18.32 4.51
C ARG A 307 -13.82 -19.44 4.14
#